data_23be7b207a4bd65941a8cb8c7d8cb85a
#
_entry.id   23be7b207a4bd65941a8cb8c7d8cb85a
#
_cell.length_a   1.000
_cell.length_b   1.000
_cell.length_c   1.000
_cell.angle_alpha   90.00
_cell.angle_beta   90.00
_cell.angle_gamma   90.00
#
_symmetry.space_group_name_H-M   'P 1'
#
loop_
_entity.id
_entity.type
_entity.pdbx_description
1 polymer ?
#
loop_
_entity_poly.entity_id
_entity_poly.type
_entity_poly.pdbx_seq_one_letter_code
_entity_poly.pdbx_strand_id
1 'polypeptide(L)'
;MQLNNIKTRKLIPLTISGGIIVSAFAFSYGSLDGSVIDNVISSSSISNIIQHTDDKIYSHFSVKSRFDQRFTAWKKNTMFMSFAEQIVNDKNFQDIVSMGEDVVPFILEEITREPSPLVWSLNLIFNKTISNNSATTIEQACKLWVKMLS
;
A
#
# COMPACT_ATOMS: atom_id res chain seq x y z
N MET A 1 -31.64 -45.94 20.61
CA MET A 1 -31.02 -44.62 20.87
C MET A 1 -29.60 -44.69 20.33
N GLN A 2 -29.42 -44.23 19.10
CA GLN A 2 -28.16 -44.38 18.36
C GLN A 2 -27.37 -43.07 18.44
N LEU A 3 -26.13 -43.13 18.93
CA LEU A 3 -25.18 -42.04 19.01
C LEU A 3 -24.50 -41.86 17.65
N ASN A 4 -24.72 -40.71 17.03
CA ASN A 4 -24.15 -40.33 15.75
C ASN A 4 -22.66 -39.99 15.89
N ASN A 5 -21.89 -40.71 15.12
CA ASN A 5 -20.45 -40.69 14.93
C ASN A 5 -20.03 -39.36 14.28
N ILE A 6 -19.39 -38.45 15.01
CA ILE A 6 -18.83 -37.23 14.48
C ILE A 6 -17.48 -37.57 13.84
N LYS A 7 -17.49 -37.54 12.51
CA LYS A 7 -16.32 -37.78 11.66
C LYS A 7 -15.38 -36.55 11.75
N THR A 8 -14.32 -36.67 12.52
CA THR A 8 -13.24 -35.70 12.57
C THR A 8 -12.53 -35.62 11.22
N ARG A 9 -12.68 -34.49 10.52
CA ARG A 9 -11.90 -34.18 9.31
C ARG A 9 -10.46 -33.87 9.72
N LYS A 10 -9.52 -34.72 9.33
CA LYS A 10 -8.09 -34.45 9.41
C LYS A 10 -7.77 -33.27 8.50
N LEU A 11 -7.30 -32.17 9.11
CA LEU A 11 -6.68 -31.06 8.38
C LEU A 11 -5.29 -31.53 7.91
N ILE A 12 -5.11 -31.60 6.60
CA ILE A 12 -3.82 -31.86 5.96
C ILE A 12 -3.06 -30.53 5.96
N PRO A 13 -1.86 -30.40 6.53
CA PRO A 13 -1.06 -29.20 6.39
C PRO A 13 -0.58 -29.10 4.95
N LEU A 14 -0.97 -28.02 4.27
CA LEU A 14 -0.49 -27.67 2.94
C LEU A 14 0.92 -27.09 3.08
N THR A 15 1.94 -27.92 2.92
CA THR A 15 3.32 -27.49 2.78
C THR A 15 3.50 -26.89 1.38
N ILE A 16 3.50 -25.56 1.29
CA ILE A 16 3.90 -24.86 0.07
C ILE A 16 5.42 -24.89 0.02
N SER A 17 5.95 -25.87 -0.70
CA SER A 17 7.34 -25.90 -1.12
C SER A 17 7.50 -24.89 -2.28
N GLY A 18 7.91 -23.67 -1.95
CA GLY A 18 8.23 -22.64 -2.94
C GLY A 18 9.55 -22.95 -3.62
N GLY A 19 9.52 -23.82 -4.63
CA GLY A 19 10.65 -23.97 -5.54
C GLY A 19 10.71 -22.81 -6.51
N ILE A 20 11.65 -21.88 -6.30
CA ILE A 20 11.99 -20.88 -7.29
C ILE A 20 12.74 -21.61 -8.41
N ILE A 21 12.06 -21.84 -9.53
CA ILE A 21 12.69 -22.30 -10.76
C ILE A 21 13.41 -21.10 -11.38
N VAL A 22 14.71 -20.97 -11.08
CA VAL A 22 15.58 -20.07 -11.82
C VAL A 22 15.85 -20.74 -13.15
N SER A 23 15.10 -20.37 -14.20
CA SER A 23 15.40 -20.77 -15.56
C SER A 23 16.69 -20.08 -16.00
N ALA A 24 17.82 -20.78 -15.88
CA ALA A 24 19.06 -20.35 -16.48
C ALA A 24 18.93 -20.46 -18.00
N PHE A 25 18.67 -19.34 -18.66
CA PHE A 25 18.86 -19.24 -20.11
C PHE A 25 20.35 -19.24 -20.40
N ALA A 26 20.88 -20.42 -20.72
CA ALA A 26 22.21 -20.53 -21.30
C ALA A 26 22.16 -19.99 -22.73
N PHE A 27 22.51 -18.72 -22.92
CA PHE A 27 22.84 -18.19 -24.23
C PHE A 27 24.24 -18.68 -24.59
N SER A 28 24.28 -19.60 -25.54
CA SER A 28 25.53 -20.02 -26.19
C SER A 28 26.02 -18.87 -27.08
N TYR A 29 26.90 -18.02 -26.56
CA TYR A 29 27.64 -17.07 -27.38
C TYR A 29 28.95 -17.70 -27.83
N GLY A 30 29.11 -17.71 -29.15
CA GLY A 30 30.34 -18.10 -29.83
C GLY A 30 31.51 -17.27 -29.32
N SER A 31 32.68 -17.93 -29.32
CA SER A 31 34.00 -17.42 -29.02
C SER A 31 34.22 -16.03 -29.62
N LEU A 32 34.32 -15.00 -28.74
CA LEU A 32 34.95 -13.73 -29.04
C LEU A 32 36.04 -13.49 -27.98
N ASP A 33 37.19 -13.16 -28.54
CA ASP A 33 38.48 -12.89 -27.95
C ASP A 33 38.44 -12.20 -26.57
N GLY A 34 39.20 -12.78 -25.61
CA GLY A 34 39.21 -12.34 -24.23
C GLY A 34 40.05 -11.10 -24.00
N SER A 35 39.46 -9.94 -23.86
CA SER A 35 40.10 -8.83 -23.15
C SER A 35 39.20 -7.67 -22.65
N VAL A 36 37.89 -7.76 -22.63
CA VAL A 36 37.04 -6.63 -22.17
C VAL A 36 35.84 -7.07 -21.31
N ILE A 37 36.00 -7.91 -20.30
CA ILE A 37 34.97 -8.10 -19.28
C ILE A 37 35.58 -8.26 -17.89
N ASP A 38 36.30 -7.23 -17.41
CA ASP A 38 36.62 -7.07 -15.99
C ASP A 38 35.85 -5.92 -15.35
N ASN A 39 34.58 -5.69 -15.76
CA ASN A 39 33.60 -5.04 -14.94
C ASN A 39 32.68 -6.13 -14.37
N VAL A 40 33.24 -6.95 -13.50
CA VAL A 40 32.47 -7.81 -12.61
C VAL A 40 31.63 -6.91 -11.74
N ILE A 41 30.34 -6.77 -12.10
CA ILE A 41 29.36 -6.29 -11.17
C ILE A 41 29.46 -7.25 -9.98
N SER A 42 30.07 -6.77 -8.91
CA SER A 42 30.35 -7.55 -7.72
C SER A 42 29.02 -8.20 -7.27
N SER A 43 29.04 -9.51 -7.05
CA SER A 43 27.85 -10.27 -6.57
C SER A 43 27.27 -9.64 -5.32
N SER A 44 28.06 -8.93 -4.52
CA SER A 44 27.64 -8.14 -3.37
C SER A 44 26.77 -6.94 -3.76
N SER A 45 27.02 -6.29 -4.90
CA SER A 45 26.22 -5.17 -5.38
C SER A 45 24.82 -5.62 -5.82
N ILE A 46 24.73 -6.78 -6.49
CA ILE A 46 23.45 -7.35 -6.92
C ILE A 46 22.63 -7.81 -5.71
N SER A 47 23.26 -8.47 -4.75
CA SER A 47 22.60 -8.90 -3.52
C SER A 47 22.04 -7.72 -2.72
N ASN A 48 22.79 -6.62 -2.62
CA ASN A 48 22.34 -5.41 -1.93
C ASN A 48 21.17 -4.73 -2.64
N ILE A 49 21.16 -4.72 -3.99
CA ILE A 49 20.06 -4.16 -4.77
C ILE A 49 18.80 -4.99 -4.58
N ILE A 50 18.91 -6.32 -4.63
CA ILE A 50 17.76 -7.22 -4.44
C ILE A 50 17.19 -7.07 -3.04
N GLN A 51 18.00 -7.12 -1.99
CA GLN A 51 17.53 -6.93 -0.61
C GLN A 51 16.84 -5.57 -0.41
N HIS A 52 17.43 -4.49 -0.90
CA HIS A 52 16.85 -3.16 -0.75
C HIS A 52 15.51 -3.02 -1.49
N THR A 53 15.35 -3.70 -2.62
CA THR A 53 14.09 -3.71 -3.39
C THR A 53 13.01 -4.50 -2.65
N ASP A 54 13.37 -5.65 -2.09
CA ASP A 54 12.44 -6.47 -1.32
C ASP A 54 11.95 -5.74 -0.06
N ASP A 55 12.84 -5.13 0.71
CA ASP A 55 12.47 -4.36 1.91
C ASP A 55 11.51 -3.21 1.59
N LYS A 56 11.72 -2.52 0.48
CA LYS A 56 10.84 -1.44 0.04
C LYS A 56 9.46 -1.95 -0.39
N ILE A 57 9.40 -3.09 -1.06
CA ILE A 57 8.13 -3.73 -1.46
C ILE A 57 7.36 -4.20 -0.22
N TYR A 58 8.02 -4.84 0.74
CA TYR A 58 7.39 -5.27 1.98
C TYR A 58 6.90 -4.09 2.82
N SER A 59 7.67 -3.01 2.92
CA SER A 59 7.24 -1.81 3.65
C SER A 59 6.02 -1.16 3.00
N HIS A 60 6.00 -1.00 1.69
CA HIS A 60 4.87 -0.46 0.94
C HIS A 60 3.61 -1.32 1.11
N PHE A 61 3.76 -2.65 1.02
CA PHE A 61 2.64 -3.58 1.22
C PHE A 61 2.09 -3.52 2.65
N SER A 62 2.95 -3.38 3.64
CA SER A 62 2.54 -3.26 5.05
C SER A 62 1.79 -1.96 5.32
N VAL A 63 2.24 -0.83 4.75
CA VAL A 63 1.56 0.47 4.85
C VAL A 63 0.20 0.42 4.17
N LYS A 64 0.12 -0.13 2.94
CA LYS A 64 -1.15 -0.32 2.23
C LYS A 64 -2.16 -1.12 3.05
N SER A 65 -1.73 -2.25 3.59
CA SER A 65 -2.60 -3.12 4.40
C SER A 65 -3.13 -2.40 5.64
N ARG A 66 -2.29 -1.64 6.34
CA ARG A 66 -2.70 -0.83 7.50
C ARG A 66 -3.67 0.27 7.10
N PHE A 67 -3.40 0.97 6.00
CA PHE A 67 -4.29 1.99 5.45
C PHE A 67 -5.66 1.39 5.14
N ASP A 68 -5.74 0.29 4.39
CA ASP A 68 -7.00 -0.35 4.00
C ASP A 68 -7.84 -0.77 5.22
N GLN A 69 -7.19 -1.30 6.25
CA GLN A 69 -7.86 -1.66 7.50
C GLN A 69 -8.46 -0.43 8.20
N ARG A 70 -7.69 0.66 8.33
CA ARG A 70 -8.14 1.89 8.98
C ARG A 70 -9.19 2.62 8.16
N PHE A 71 -9.00 2.68 6.86
CA PHE A 71 -9.96 3.29 5.94
C PHE A 71 -11.32 2.58 5.97
N THR A 72 -11.32 1.25 5.92
CA THR A 72 -12.56 0.46 6.00
C THR A 72 -13.28 0.68 7.33
N ALA A 73 -12.55 0.68 8.44
CA ALA A 73 -13.11 0.91 9.77
C ALA A 73 -13.67 2.34 9.90
N TRP A 74 -12.93 3.35 9.45
CA TRP A 74 -13.36 4.74 9.43
C TRP A 74 -14.63 4.92 8.58
N LYS A 75 -14.65 4.41 7.35
CA LYS A 75 -15.81 4.50 6.46
C LYS A 75 -17.06 3.90 7.11
N LYS A 76 -16.92 2.75 7.77
CA LYS A 76 -18.01 2.11 8.51
C LYS A 76 -18.49 2.94 9.70
N ASN A 77 -17.58 3.51 10.48
CA ASN A 77 -17.92 4.29 11.67
C ASN A 77 -18.61 5.61 11.32
N THR A 78 -18.21 6.23 10.20
CA THR A 78 -18.60 7.59 9.85
C THR A 78 -19.75 7.67 8.83
N MET A 79 -20.21 6.52 8.30
CA MET A 79 -21.22 6.49 7.23
C MET A 79 -22.54 7.21 7.55
N PHE A 80 -22.88 7.35 8.82
CA PHE A 80 -24.07 8.06 9.29
C PHE A 80 -23.77 9.40 9.97
N MET A 81 -22.52 9.83 9.99
CA MET A 81 -22.11 11.08 10.61
C MET A 81 -22.23 12.23 9.60
N SER A 82 -22.86 13.34 10.06
CA SER A 82 -23.03 14.54 9.25
C SER A 82 -22.11 15.69 9.66
N PHE A 83 -21.49 15.60 10.82
CA PHE A 83 -20.63 16.66 11.35
C PHE A 83 -19.16 16.37 11.00
N ALA A 84 -18.52 17.31 10.31
CA ALA A 84 -17.13 17.22 9.89
C ALA A 84 -16.18 16.92 11.06
N GLU A 85 -16.42 17.54 12.21
CA GLU A 85 -15.61 17.34 13.42
C GLU A 85 -15.64 15.88 13.91
N GLN A 86 -16.79 15.23 13.88
CA GLN A 86 -16.91 13.82 14.27
C GLN A 86 -16.16 12.90 13.29
N ILE A 87 -16.23 13.23 12.00
CA ILE A 87 -15.59 12.45 10.94
C ILE A 87 -14.06 12.51 11.06
N VAL A 88 -13.49 13.70 11.31
CA VAL A 88 -12.03 13.87 11.42
C VAL A 88 -11.49 13.42 12.78
N ASN A 89 -12.30 13.45 13.85
CA ASN A 89 -11.90 13.01 15.17
C ASN A 89 -12.03 11.49 15.39
N ASP A 90 -12.55 10.74 14.40
CA ASP A 90 -12.55 9.28 14.47
C ASP A 90 -11.11 8.75 14.60
N LYS A 91 -10.92 7.78 15.51
CA LYS A 91 -9.59 7.22 15.78
C LYS A 91 -8.91 6.66 14.54
N ASN A 92 -9.66 6.00 13.66
CA ASN A 92 -9.08 5.41 12.45
C ASN A 92 -8.64 6.49 11.45
N PHE A 93 -9.37 7.62 11.39
CA PHE A 93 -8.94 8.77 10.60
C PHE A 93 -7.62 9.35 11.12
N GLN A 94 -7.51 9.53 12.45
CA GLN A 94 -6.28 10.01 13.07
C GLN A 94 -5.12 9.02 12.92
N ASP A 95 -5.41 7.71 12.97
CA ASP A 95 -4.42 6.66 12.68
C ASP A 95 -3.90 6.76 11.23
N ILE A 96 -4.78 7.04 10.23
CA ILE A 96 -4.37 7.29 8.83
C ILE A 96 -3.46 8.52 8.76
N VAL A 97 -3.86 9.64 9.35
CA VAL A 97 -3.05 10.88 9.37
C VAL A 97 -1.67 10.64 10.00
N SER A 98 -1.61 9.83 11.05
CA SER A 98 -0.36 9.51 11.76
C SER A 98 0.64 8.68 10.92
N MET A 99 0.19 8.04 9.84
CA MET A 99 1.07 7.33 8.91
C MET A 99 1.87 8.30 8.02
N GLY A 100 1.51 9.58 7.99
CA GLY A 100 2.26 10.62 7.27
C GLY A 100 2.19 10.50 5.75
N GLU A 101 3.29 10.84 5.09
CA GLU A 101 3.34 10.88 3.61
C GLU A 101 3.28 9.49 2.96
N ASP A 102 3.60 8.44 3.67
CA ASP A 102 3.61 7.07 3.13
C ASP A 102 2.21 6.61 2.66
N VAL A 103 1.14 7.17 3.22
CA VAL A 103 -0.24 6.84 2.83
C VAL A 103 -0.82 7.74 1.74
N VAL A 104 -0.12 8.82 1.36
CA VAL A 104 -0.62 9.78 0.37
C VAL A 104 -1.01 9.13 -0.95
N PRO A 105 -0.23 8.22 -1.55
CA PRO A 105 -0.62 7.55 -2.79
C PRO A 105 -1.97 6.83 -2.68
N PHE A 106 -2.23 6.17 -1.54
CA PHE A 106 -3.48 5.44 -1.31
C PHE A 106 -4.66 6.36 -1.07
N ILE A 107 -4.43 7.49 -0.36
CA ILE A 107 -5.45 8.53 -0.20
C ILE A 107 -5.84 9.11 -1.55
N LEU A 108 -4.85 9.43 -2.42
CA LEU A 108 -5.11 9.96 -3.76
C LEU A 108 -5.89 8.98 -4.63
N GLU A 109 -5.56 7.68 -4.57
CA GLU A 109 -6.30 6.63 -5.25
C GLU A 109 -7.78 6.63 -4.85
N GLU A 110 -8.05 6.65 -3.53
CA GLU A 110 -9.41 6.61 -3.00
C GLU A 110 -10.23 7.87 -3.33
N ILE A 111 -9.66 9.07 -3.15
CA ILE A 111 -10.39 10.33 -3.44
C ILE A 111 -10.55 10.60 -4.93
N THR A 112 -9.73 9.97 -5.79
CA THR A 112 -9.89 10.01 -7.26
C THR A 112 -11.05 9.11 -7.67
N ARG A 113 -11.18 7.94 -7.05
CA ARG A 113 -12.25 7.00 -7.32
C ARG A 113 -13.60 7.51 -6.81
N GLU A 114 -13.62 8.01 -5.57
CA GLU A 114 -14.82 8.50 -4.89
C GLU A 114 -14.47 9.71 -4.02
N PRO A 115 -14.88 10.95 -4.42
CA PRO A 115 -14.67 12.13 -3.61
C PRO A 115 -15.28 11.96 -2.21
N SER A 116 -14.48 12.15 -1.17
CA SER A 116 -14.89 11.89 0.21
C SER A 116 -14.18 12.79 1.22
N PRO A 117 -14.67 12.89 2.46
CA PRO A 117 -14.00 13.62 3.53
C PRO A 117 -12.59 13.13 3.87
N LEU A 118 -12.17 11.97 3.34
CA LEU A 118 -10.78 11.50 3.44
C LEU A 118 -9.77 12.55 2.96
N VAL A 119 -10.17 13.43 2.02
CA VAL A 119 -9.34 14.53 1.52
C VAL A 119 -8.81 15.45 2.63
N TRP A 120 -9.51 15.56 3.76
CA TRP A 120 -9.07 16.37 4.89
C TRP A 120 -7.83 15.79 5.59
N SER A 121 -7.55 14.49 5.45
CA SER A 121 -6.30 13.91 5.95
C SER A 121 -5.07 14.51 5.28
N LEU A 122 -5.14 14.86 3.98
CA LEU A 122 -4.06 15.54 3.28
C LEU A 122 -3.80 16.94 3.86
N ASN A 123 -4.85 17.68 4.23
CA ASN A 123 -4.69 18.97 4.90
C ASN A 123 -3.89 18.84 6.21
N LEU A 124 -4.15 17.78 6.97
CA LEU A 124 -3.47 17.52 8.25
C LEU A 124 -2.04 16.99 8.04
N ILE A 125 -1.84 16.06 7.11
CA ILE A 125 -0.51 15.49 6.80
C ILE A 125 0.46 16.59 6.35
N PHE A 126 0.01 17.46 5.43
CA PHE A 126 0.83 18.53 4.88
C PHE A 126 0.75 19.85 5.66
N ASN A 127 -0.04 19.87 6.75
CA ASN A 127 -0.33 21.10 7.52
C ASN A 127 -0.70 22.28 6.61
N LYS A 128 -1.53 22.03 5.60
CA LYS A 128 -1.87 22.99 4.54
C LYS A 128 -3.33 22.86 4.13
N THR A 129 -4.04 23.98 4.08
CA THR A 129 -5.38 24.04 3.49
C THR A 129 -5.27 24.27 1.99
N ILE A 130 -5.83 23.37 1.17
CA ILE A 130 -5.72 23.42 -0.30
C ILE A 130 -6.46 24.63 -0.90
N SER A 131 -7.47 25.15 -0.21
CA SER A 131 -8.23 26.31 -0.64
C SER A 131 -8.57 27.20 0.54
N ASN A 132 -8.37 28.50 0.39
CA ASN A 132 -8.77 29.52 1.37
C ASN A 132 -10.25 29.95 1.19
N ASN A 133 -10.95 29.36 0.22
CA ASN A 133 -12.35 29.65 -0.04
C ASN A 133 -13.24 28.70 0.79
N SER A 134 -14.01 29.27 1.70
CA SER A 134 -14.98 28.55 2.54
C SER A 134 -16.10 27.86 1.76
N ALA A 135 -16.30 28.22 0.48
CA ALA A 135 -17.28 27.61 -0.42
C ALA A 135 -16.75 26.39 -1.19
N THR A 136 -15.49 25.96 -0.94
CA THR A 136 -14.90 24.81 -1.65
C THR A 136 -15.60 23.52 -1.23
N THR A 137 -16.18 22.81 -2.20
CA THR A 137 -16.80 21.50 -1.97
C THR A 137 -15.74 20.41 -1.77
N ILE A 138 -16.13 19.27 -1.17
CA ILE A 138 -15.26 18.08 -1.02
C ILE A 138 -14.73 17.64 -2.39
N GLU A 139 -15.57 17.61 -3.42
CA GLU A 139 -15.17 17.23 -4.78
C GLU A 139 -14.12 18.16 -5.36
N GLN A 140 -14.28 19.49 -5.17
CA GLN A 140 -13.28 20.46 -5.61
C GLN A 140 -11.97 20.30 -4.86
N ALA A 141 -12.02 20.09 -3.54
CA ALA A 141 -10.83 19.85 -2.74
C ALA A 141 -10.09 18.59 -3.20
N CYS A 142 -10.80 17.50 -3.48
CA CYS A 142 -10.20 16.27 -4.03
C CYS A 142 -9.49 16.54 -5.37
N LYS A 143 -10.15 17.21 -6.31
CA LYS A 143 -9.56 17.57 -7.61
C LYS A 143 -8.31 18.44 -7.48
N LEU A 144 -8.32 19.41 -6.56
CA LEU A 144 -7.18 20.29 -6.32
C LEU A 144 -5.99 19.52 -5.74
N TRP A 145 -6.22 18.64 -4.76
CA TRP A 145 -5.17 17.81 -4.17
C TRP A 145 -4.58 16.83 -5.18
N VAL A 146 -5.42 16.13 -5.93
CA VAL A 146 -4.95 15.24 -7.01
C VAL A 146 -4.09 16.02 -8.01
N LYS A 147 -4.55 17.17 -8.49
CA LYS A 147 -3.78 18.02 -9.43
C LYS A 147 -2.44 18.51 -8.86
N MET A 148 -2.38 18.73 -7.54
CA MET A 148 -1.16 19.26 -6.91
C MET A 148 -0.10 18.18 -6.67
N LEU A 149 -0.52 16.91 -6.45
CA LEU A 149 0.36 15.82 -6.06
C LEU A 149 0.59 14.78 -7.17
N SER A 150 -0.11 14.90 -8.32
CA SER A 150 0.13 14.10 -9.54
C SER A 150 1.11 14.81 -10.44
#